data_8e98f744201f8e306eb605fc6df9db56
#
_entry.id   8e98f744201f8e306eb605fc6df9db56
#
_cell.length_a   1.000
_cell.length_b   1.000
_cell.length_c   1.000
_cell.angle_alpha   90.00
_cell.angle_beta   90.00
_cell.angle_gamma   90.00
#
_symmetry.space_group_name_H-M   'P 1'
#
loop_
_entity.id
_entity.type
_entity.pdbx_description
1 polymer ?
#
loop_
_entity_poly.entity_id
_entity_poly.type
_entity_poly.pdbx_seq_one_letter_code
_entity_poly.pdbx_strand_id
1 'polypeptide(L)'
;MNAFLKAGAIALATFCANAAFAQETIRFAVTDIDGLEALQTEMGPFKDAFEAASGLKVEFFPVSGRTVAVEAMAAEQIDFVLTGPAEYVVFNARLDAQPVVTWNRPDYYSNVVVLDASPVMSAEELKGQKVSFGEIGSTSQHLQPATLLADAGLVYAQDYEPVFLKRNVAMEALIKGEISAIGLNRTHIESISEAFPDQKLRVLLKGDELPNDILLASAKVPAEVVDLVRKTFTDHGEALLAAITSTEENAKYVGGSFNATVTDADYDGVRKMFENVGVTEFTQFVGE
;
A
#
# COMPACT_ATOMS: atom_id res chain seq x y z
N MET A 1 48.74 -47.71 -60.51
CA MET A 1 48.16 -46.38 -60.65
C MET A 1 46.83 -46.40 -59.90
N ASN A 2 46.85 -46.21 -58.62
CA ASN A 2 45.64 -46.25 -57.79
C ASN A 2 45.61 -44.96 -56.90
N ALA A 3 44.62 -44.10 -57.18
CA ALA A 3 44.33 -42.93 -56.45
C ALA A 3 43.43 -43.29 -55.28
N PHE A 4 43.85 -43.07 -54.02
CA PHE A 4 43.01 -43.20 -52.81
C PHE A 4 42.38 -41.87 -52.56
N LEU A 5 41.06 -41.75 -52.67
CA LEU A 5 40.27 -40.68 -52.15
C LEU A 5 40.07 -40.91 -50.64
N LYS A 6 40.61 -40.00 -49.80
CA LYS A 6 40.24 -39.93 -48.41
C LYS A 6 39.09 -38.96 -48.23
N ALA A 7 37.91 -39.49 -47.91
CA ALA A 7 36.76 -38.70 -47.49
C ALA A 7 36.95 -38.30 -46.00
N GLY A 8 37.12 -37.00 -45.75
CA GLY A 8 37.13 -36.44 -44.43
C GLY A 8 35.72 -36.15 -43.97
N ALA A 9 35.21 -36.85 -42.97
CA ALA A 9 33.95 -36.53 -42.30
C ALA A 9 34.17 -35.35 -41.32
N ILE A 10 33.64 -34.19 -41.63
CA ILE A 10 33.54 -33.04 -40.71
C ILE A 10 32.36 -33.29 -39.79
N ALA A 11 32.61 -33.67 -38.56
CA ALA A 11 31.62 -33.73 -37.50
C ALA A 11 31.30 -32.27 -37.04
N LEU A 12 30.14 -31.77 -37.44
CA LEU A 12 29.61 -30.49 -36.91
C LEU A 12 29.11 -30.73 -35.51
N ALA A 13 29.92 -30.38 -34.50
CA ALA A 13 29.50 -30.36 -33.12
C ALA A 13 28.59 -29.13 -32.92
N THR A 14 27.30 -29.36 -32.85
CA THR A 14 26.31 -28.34 -32.46
C THR A 14 26.48 -28.09 -30.97
N PHE A 15 27.19 -27.05 -30.62
CA PHE A 15 27.24 -26.53 -29.25
C PHE A 15 25.87 -25.89 -28.93
N CYS A 16 24.98 -26.65 -28.32
CA CYS A 16 23.82 -26.06 -27.65
C CYS A 16 24.37 -25.26 -26.45
N ALA A 17 24.60 -23.98 -26.68
CA ALA A 17 24.79 -23.04 -25.57
C ALA A 17 23.46 -22.99 -24.81
N ASN A 18 23.35 -23.76 -23.73
CA ASN A 18 22.40 -23.44 -22.69
C ASN A 18 22.86 -22.08 -22.13
N ALA A 19 22.26 -21.00 -22.62
CA ALA A 19 22.27 -19.75 -21.90
C ALA A 19 21.60 -20.04 -20.54
N ALA A 20 22.40 -20.27 -19.52
CA ALA A 20 21.94 -20.17 -18.17
C ALA A 20 21.52 -18.68 -18.03
N PHE A 21 20.24 -18.41 -18.18
CA PHE A 21 19.69 -17.13 -17.76
C PHE A 21 20.05 -17.01 -16.29
N ALA A 22 20.95 -16.11 -15.97
CA ALA A 22 21.15 -15.71 -14.59
C ALA A 22 19.76 -15.28 -14.11
N GLN A 23 19.25 -15.95 -13.09
CA GLN A 23 17.92 -15.67 -12.54
C GLN A 23 17.91 -14.22 -12.14
N GLU A 24 17.10 -13.39 -12.77
CA GLU A 24 17.06 -11.96 -12.53
C GLU A 24 16.59 -11.70 -11.10
N THR A 25 17.30 -10.85 -10.39
CA THR A 25 16.98 -10.49 -8.99
C THR A 25 16.30 -9.14 -8.98
N ILE A 26 15.14 -9.07 -8.32
CA ILE A 26 14.40 -7.84 -8.07
C ILE A 26 14.51 -7.46 -6.58
N ARG A 27 14.75 -6.18 -6.31
CA ARG A 27 14.80 -5.62 -4.96
C ARG A 27 13.41 -5.11 -4.58
N PHE A 28 12.86 -5.69 -3.53
CA PHE A 28 11.47 -5.51 -3.13
C PHE A 28 11.37 -4.90 -1.74
N ALA A 29 10.64 -3.80 -1.60
CA ALA A 29 10.36 -3.15 -0.32
C ALA A 29 8.87 -3.10 -0.01
N VAL A 30 8.54 -2.94 1.27
CA VAL A 30 7.17 -2.70 1.77
C VAL A 30 7.22 -1.54 2.75
N THR A 31 6.41 -0.51 2.54
CA THR A 31 6.48 0.73 3.35
C THR A 31 5.91 0.59 4.76
N ASP A 32 5.02 -0.37 4.98
CA ASP A 32 4.31 -0.57 6.26
C ASP A 32 5.02 -1.57 7.20
N ILE A 33 6.17 -2.13 6.78
CA ILE A 33 6.90 -3.15 7.54
C ILE A 33 8.31 -2.64 7.87
N ASP A 34 8.57 -2.42 9.16
CA ASP A 34 9.84 -1.89 9.63
C ASP A 34 10.87 -3.00 9.88
N GLY A 35 11.97 -2.94 9.13
CA GLY A 35 13.14 -3.79 9.32
C GLY A 35 13.10 -5.12 8.58
N LEU A 36 14.29 -5.71 8.41
CA LEU A 36 14.46 -6.91 7.58
C LEU A 36 13.84 -8.16 8.23
N GLU A 37 13.90 -8.30 9.55
CA GLU A 37 13.38 -9.47 10.26
C GLU A 37 11.85 -9.55 10.13
N ALA A 38 11.15 -8.43 10.37
CA ALA A 38 9.70 -8.36 10.19
C ALA A 38 9.34 -8.63 8.72
N LEU A 39 10.04 -7.99 7.78
CA LEU A 39 9.80 -8.19 6.35
C LEU A 39 9.98 -9.65 5.90
N GLN A 40 11.00 -10.34 6.43
CA GLN A 40 11.20 -11.77 6.18
C GLN A 40 10.11 -12.64 6.81
N THR A 41 9.65 -12.30 8.00
CA THR A 41 8.60 -13.05 8.70
C THR A 41 7.25 -12.88 8.01
N GLU A 42 6.87 -11.64 7.72
CA GLU A 42 5.55 -11.32 7.21
C GLU A 42 5.40 -11.62 5.72
N MET A 43 6.47 -11.40 4.93
CA MET A 43 6.46 -11.52 3.46
C MET A 43 7.24 -12.73 2.94
N GLY A 44 7.88 -13.52 3.82
CA GLY A 44 8.65 -14.70 3.42
C GLY A 44 7.83 -15.73 2.63
N PRO A 45 6.65 -16.16 3.11
CA PRO A 45 5.79 -17.07 2.35
C PRO A 45 5.39 -16.54 0.97
N PHE A 46 5.09 -15.24 0.86
CA PHE A 46 4.83 -14.58 -0.43
C PHE A 46 6.06 -14.63 -1.34
N LYS A 47 7.24 -14.29 -0.82
CA LYS A 47 8.50 -14.34 -1.58
C LYS A 47 8.71 -15.72 -2.19
N ASP A 48 8.61 -16.78 -1.39
CA ASP A 48 8.85 -18.15 -1.83
C ASP A 48 7.86 -18.57 -2.93
N ALA A 49 6.58 -18.23 -2.76
CA ALA A 49 5.53 -18.51 -3.75
C ALA A 49 5.75 -17.71 -5.04
N PHE A 50 6.12 -16.42 -4.92
CA PHE A 50 6.38 -15.54 -6.05
C PHE A 50 7.62 -15.97 -6.84
N GLU A 51 8.73 -16.31 -6.18
CA GLU A 51 9.93 -16.83 -6.83
C GLU A 51 9.66 -18.14 -7.58
N ALA A 52 8.88 -19.04 -6.97
CA ALA A 52 8.49 -20.30 -7.61
C ALA A 52 7.62 -20.09 -8.86
N ALA A 53 6.72 -19.10 -8.84
CA ALA A 53 5.79 -18.81 -9.92
C ALA A 53 6.44 -18.00 -11.07
N SER A 54 7.25 -17.00 -10.73
CA SER A 54 7.84 -16.06 -11.69
C SER A 54 9.18 -16.52 -12.29
N GLY A 55 9.94 -17.31 -11.54
CA GLY A 55 11.34 -17.60 -11.85
C GLY A 55 12.32 -16.48 -11.50
N LEU A 56 11.85 -15.33 -11.04
CA LEU A 56 12.69 -14.24 -10.53
C LEU A 56 13.24 -14.57 -9.13
N LYS A 57 14.28 -13.86 -8.71
CA LYS A 57 14.73 -13.83 -7.31
C LYS A 57 14.25 -12.55 -6.64
N VAL A 58 13.83 -12.64 -5.39
CA VAL A 58 13.41 -11.49 -4.58
C VAL A 58 14.44 -11.24 -3.49
N GLU A 59 15.03 -10.07 -3.51
CA GLU A 59 15.83 -9.55 -2.41
C GLU A 59 15.02 -8.50 -1.65
N PHE A 60 14.74 -8.75 -0.38
CA PHE A 60 14.05 -7.79 0.46
C PHE A 60 14.94 -6.62 0.82
N PHE A 61 14.47 -5.42 0.58
CA PHE A 61 15.12 -4.18 0.96
C PHE A 61 14.33 -3.54 2.12
N PRO A 62 14.87 -3.52 3.35
CA PRO A 62 14.15 -2.94 4.48
C PRO A 62 14.13 -1.41 4.39
N VAL A 63 12.97 -0.83 4.67
CA VAL A 63 12.79 0.61 4.78
C VAL A 63 12.17 0.94 6.15
N SER A 64 12.39 2.14 6.65
CA SER A 64 11.79 2.62 7.90
C SER A 64 10.68 3.63 7.62
N GLY A 65 9.83 3.32 6.65
CA GLY A 65 8.69 4.14 6.26
C GLY A 65 8.75 4.68 4.83
N ARG A 66 7.73 5.43 4.49
CA ARG A 66 7.42 5.88 3.11
C ARG A 66 8.48 6.81 2.51
N THR A 67 9.00 7.77 3.29
CA THR A 67 10.03 8.72 2.82
C THR A 67 11.33 8.00 2.47
N VAL A 68 11.75 7.05 3.31
CA VAL A 68 12.96 6.24 3.05
C VAL A 68 12.76 5.39 1.80
N ALA A 69 11.58 4.84 1.57
CA ALA A 69 11.29 4.04 0.39
C ALA A 69 11.35 4.86 -0.91
N VAL A 70 10.80 6.08 -0.92
CA VAL A 70 10.89 6.98 -2.08
C VAL A 70 12.35 7.33 -2.39
N GLU A 71 13.13 7.69 -1.36
CA GLU A 71 14.56 8.01 -1.56
C GLU A 71 15.37 6.80 -2.02
N ALA A 72 15.07 5.59 -1.50
CA ALA A 72 15.72 4.35 -1.94
C ALA A 72 15.39 4.03 -3.41
N MET A 73 14.15 4.26 -3.86
CA MET A 73 13.77 4.11 -5.27
C MET A 73 14.45 5.18 -6.14
N ALA A 74 14.52 6.43 -5.70
CA ALA A 74 15.22 7.50 -6.39
C ALA A 74 16.72 7.21 -6.55
N ALA A 75 17.32 6.55 -5.55
CA ALA A 75 18.71 6.11 -5.57
C ALA A 75 18.92 4.76 -6.30
N GLU A 76 17.90 4.24 -6.96
CA GLU A 76 17.92 2.96 -7.69
C GLU A 76 18.31 1.76 -6.79
N GLN A 77 17.96 1.82 -5.48
CA GLN A 77 18.24 0.74 -4.52
C GLN A 77 17.09 -0.27 -4.43
N ILE A 78 15.88 0.10 -4.85
CA ILE A 78 14.71 -0.79 -4.95
C ILE A 78 14.10 -0.71 -6.34
N ASP A 79 13.60 -1.85 -6.80
CA ASP A 79 12.98 -2.02 -8.11
C ASP A 79 11.46 -2.01 -7.99
N PHE A 80 10.94 -2.62 -6.93
CA PHE A 80 9.51 -2.71 -6.64
C PHE A 80 9.22 -2.32 -5.19
N VAL A 81 8.10 -1.66 -4.97
CA VAL A 81 7.62 -1.34 -3.63
C VAL A 81 6.12 -1.61 -3.50
N LEU A 82 5.74 -2.36 -2.47
CA LEU A 82 4.34 -2.46 -2.04
C LEU A 82 4.07 -1.31 -1.06
N THR A 83 3.06 -0.50 -1.36
CA THR A 83 2.77 0.71 -0.60
C THR A 83 1.28 1.05 -0.61
N GLY A 84 0.87 2.03 0.19
CA GLY A 84 -0.51 2.50 0.23
C GLY A 84 -0.86 3.50 -0.87
N PRO A 85 -2.15 3.81 -1.03
CA PRO A 85 -2.62 4.71 -2.09
C PRO A 85 -2.07 6.14 -2.02
N ALA A 86 -1.92 6.70 -0.82
CA ALA A 86 -1.36 8.04 -0.65
C ALA A 86 0.11 8.09 -1.05
N GLU A 87 0.86 7.07 -0.69
CA GLU A 87 2.27 6.95 -1.04
C GLU A 87 2.45 6.83 -2.55
N TYR A 88 1.57 6.08 -3.24
CA TYR A 88 1.60 5.97 -4.70
C TYR A 88 1.60 7.33 -5.39
N VAL A 89 0.73 8.24 -4.94
CA VAL A 89 0.64 9.58 -5.53
C VAL A 89 1.98 10.30 -5.49
N VAL A 90 2.73 10.18 -4.40
CA VAL A 90 4.06 10.79 -4.24
C VAL A 90 5.12 10.06 -5.08
N PHE A 91 5.13 8.72 -5.07
CA PHE A 91 6.06 7.94 -5.90
C PHE A 91 5.89 8.23 -7.39
N ASN A 92 4.65 8.32 -7.85
CA ASN A 92 4.34 8.63 -9.24
C ASN A 92 4.79 10.06 -9.59
N ALA A 93 4.42 11.07 -8.78
CA ALA A 93 4.75 12.47 -9.05
C ALA A 93 6.26 12.77 -9.01
N ARG A 94 7.03 12.06 -8.17
CA ARG A 94 8.47 12.28 -8.02
C ARG A 94 9.34 11.47 -8.97
N LEU A 95 8.92 10.25 -9.29
CA LEU A 95 9.78 9.22 -9.88
C LEU A 95 9.19 8.56 -11.12
N ASP A 96 8.00 8.97 -11.58
CA ASP A 96 7.24 8.31 -12.63
C ASP A 96 7.08 6.80 -12.36
N ALA A 97 6.96 6.41 -11.06
CA ALA A 97 6.79 5.03 -10.67
C ALA A 97 5.49 4.47 -11.25
N GLN A 98 5.57 3.24 -11.79
CA GLN A 98 4.48 2.65 -12.58
C GLN A 98 3.61 1.73 -11.72
N PRO A 99 2.27 1.81 -11.83
CA PRO A 99 1.37 0.85 -11.19
C PRO A 99 1.50 -0.52 -11.84
N VAL A 100 1.67 -1.56 -11.05
CA VAL A 100 1.80 -2.95 -11.54
C VAL A 100 0.56 -3.76 -11.22
N VAL A 101 0.21 -3.86 -9.94
CA VAL A 101 -0.94 -4.63 -9.46
C VAL A 101 -1.42 -4.08 -8.12
N THR A 102 -2.74 -3.99 -7.92
CA THR A 102 -3.29 -3.67 -6.60
C THR A 102 -3.46 -4.92 -5.76
N TRP A 103 -3.26 -4.77 -4.46
CA TRP A 103 -3.52 -5.77 -3.43
C TRP A 103 -4.80 -5.39 -2.71
N ASN A 104 -5.92 -5.93 -3.18
CA ASN A 104 -7.23 -5.51 -2.74
C ASN A 104 -7.56 -6.07 -1.36
N ARG A 105 -7.99 -5.18 -0.47
CA ARG A 105 -8.48 -5.47 0.87
C ARG A 105 -10.00 -5.37 0.88
N PRO A 106 -10.73 -6.37 1.38
CA PRO A 106 -12.18 -6.23 1.58
C PRO A 106 -12.52 -5.10 2.54
N ASP A 107 -13.58 -4.37 2.25
CA ASP A 107 -14.13 -3.31 3.12
C ASP A 107 -13.08 -2.25 3.54
N TYR A 108 -12.24 -1.82 2.60
CA TYR A 108 -11.22 -0.81 2.86
C TYR A 108 -11.80 0.60 2.69
N TYR A 109 -12.37 1.12 3.74
CA TYR A 109 -12.93 2.47 3.83
C TYR A 109 -12.75 3.03 5.24
N SER A 110 -12.97 4.34 5.38
CA SER A 110 -12.88 5.03 6.66
C SER A 110 -14.20 5.63 7.10
N ASN A 111 -14.23 5.99 8.36
CA ASN A 111 -15.37 6.64 9.00
C ASN A 111 -14.88 7.78 9.87
N VAL A 112 -15.76 8.76 10.11
CA VAL A 112 -15.66 9.66 11.27
C VAL A 112 -16.61 9.14 12.32
N VAL A 113 -16.09 8.82 13.50
CA VAL A 113 -16.86 8.24 14.62
C VAL A 113 -16.88 9.17 15.83
N VAL A 114 -17.93 9.08 16.59
CA VAL A 114 -18.13 9.76 17.90
C VAL A 114 -18.53 8.71 18.94
N LEU A 115 -18.48 9.04 20.22
CA LEU A 115 -19.15 8.20 21.24
C LEU A 115 -20.66 8.15 20.96
N ASP A 116 -21.28 7.00 21.16
CA ASP A 116 -22.72 6.84 21.00
C ASP A 116 -23.53 7.80 21.89
N ALA A 117 -23.02 8.06 23.10
CA ALA A 117 -23.58 9.02 24.04
C ALA A 117 -23.22 10.50 23.72
N SER A 118 -22.42 10.76 22.66
CA SER A 118 -22.04 12.13 22.29
C SER A 118 -23.25 12.93 21.83
N PRO A 119 -23.36 14.23 22.21
CA PRO A 119 -24.36 15.13 21.68
C PRO A 119 -24.15 15.48 20.20
N VAL A 120 -22.96 15.24 19.63
CA VAL A 120 -22.62 15.54 18.25
C VAL A 120 -23.41 14.63 17.30
N MET A 121 -24.40 15.18 16.59
CA MET A 121 -25.29 14.43 15.70
C MET A 121 -25.01 14.71 14.22
N SER A 122 -24.25 15.77 13.90
CA SER A 122 -23.89 16.16 12.54
C SER A 122 -22.43 16.61 12.46
N ALA A 123 -21.85 16.63 11.25
CA ALA A 123 -20.50 17.14 11.04
C ALA A 123 -20.38 18.62 11.39
N GLU A 124 -21.42 19.42 11.17
CA GLU A 124 -21.41 20.86 11.47
C GLU A 124 -21.14 21.14 12.95
N GLU A 125 -21.56 20.26 13.85
CA GLU A 125 -21.33 20.38 15.30
C GLU A 125 -19.89 20.11 15.71
N LEU A 126 -19.04 19.67 14.76
CA LEU A 126 -17.59 19.56 14.95
C LEU A 126 -16.85 20.89 14.73
N LYS A 127 -17.53 21.96 14.31
CA LYS A 127 -16.89 23.28 14.17
C LYS A 127 -16.34 23.76 15.50
N GLY A 128 -15.06 24.17 15.48
CA GLY A 128 -14.31 24.59 16.66
C GLY A 128 -13.89 23.45 17.59
N GLN A 129 -14.18 22.20 17.24
CA GLN A 129 -13.83 21.03 18.02
C GLN A 129 -12.50 20.42 17.58
N LYS A 130 -11.94 19.55 18.42
CA LYS A 130 -10.80 18.70 18.07
C LYS A 130 -11.27 17.39 17.44
N VAL A 131 -10.73 17.07 16.30
CA VAL A 131 -10.95 15.79 15.60
C VAL A 131 -9.62 15.06 15.51
N SER A 132 -9.58 13.83 16.03
CA SER A 132 -8.38 13.03 15.98
C SER A 132 -8.30 12.23 14.68
N PHE A 133 -7.10 12.21 14.14
CA PHE A 133 -6.68 11.34 13.04
C PHE A 133 -5.56 10.42 13.54
N GLY A 134 -5.29 9.35 12.81
CA GLY A 134 -4.18 8.46 13.11
C GLY A 134 -2.85 8.99 12.57
N GLU A 135 -2.18 8.21 11.75
CA GLU A 135 -0.91 8.62 11.16
C GLU A 135 -1.12 9.72 10.10
N ILE A 136 -0.30 10.77 10.17
CA ILE A 136 -0.34 11.91 9.25
C ILE A 136 -0.05 11.43 7.82
N GLY A 137 -0.85 11.84 6.84
CA GLY A 137 -0.73 11.42 5.45
C GLY A 137 -1.29 10.03 5.13
N SER A 138 -1.71 9.24 6.12
CA SER A 138 -2.34 7.93 5.87
C SER A 138 -3.65 8.07 5.10
N THR A 139 -3.83 7.30 4.04
CA THR A 139 -5.04 7.33 3.22
C THR A 139 -6.30 7.11 4.06
N SER A 140 -6.32 6.06 4.89
CA SER A 140 -7.51 5.65 5.64
C SER A 140 -7.61 6.23 7.06
N GLN A 141 -6.50 6.72 7.63
CA GLN A 141 -6.52 7.24 9.00
C GLN A 141 -6.54 8.77 9.06
N HIS A 142 -6.19 9.44 7.95
CA HIS A 142 -6.14 10.90 7.87
C HIS A 142 -6.89 11.45 6.66
N LEU A 143 -6.47 11.08 5.44
CA LEU A 143 -6.92 11.75 4.22
C LEU A 143 -8.41 11.52 3.94
N GLN A 144 -8.89 10.29 3.97
CA GLN A 144 -10.31 10.02 3.74
C GLN A 144 -11.21 10.58 4.84
N PRO A 145 -10.93 10.41 6.15
CA PRO A 145 -11.72 11.05 7.19
C PRO A 145 -11.76 12.59 7.08
N ALA A 146 -10.64 13.23 6.72
CA ALA A 146 -10.61 14.67 6.47
C ALA A 146 -11.45 15.06 5.24
N THR A 147 -11.42 14.23 4.19
CA THR A 147 -12.26 14.41 3.00
C THR A 147 -13.75 14.29 3.32
N LEU A 148 -14.15 13.32 4.16
CA LEU A 148 -15.52 13.19 4.61
C LEU A 148 -16.04 14.45 5.32
N LEU A 149 -15.18 15.08 6.13
CA LEU A 149 -15.50 16.35 6.77
C LEU A 149 -15.57 17.49 5.75
N ALA A 150 -14.69 17.51 4.75
CA ALA A 150 -14.72 18.51 3.68
C ALA A 150 -15.99 18.38 2.82
N ASP A 151 -16.40 17.17 2.47
CA ASP A 151 -17.64 16.90 1.73
C ASP A 151 -18.89 17.28 2.54
N ALA A 152 -18.79 17.25 3.87
CA ALA A 152 -19.81 17.74 4.78
C ALA A 152 -19.73 19.27 5.02
N GLY A 153 -18.84 19.99 4.33
CA GLY A 153 -18.74 21.45 4.35
C GLY A 153 -17.80 22.03 5.41
N LEU A 154 -16.91 21.23 6.01
CA LEU A 154 -15.91 21.71 6.97
C LEU A 154 -14.54 21.83 6.31
N VAL A 155 -13.90 22.99 6.46
CA VAL A 155 -12.57 23.25 5.92
C VAL A 155 -11.50 22.75 6.92
N TYR A 156 -10.60 21.92 6.41
CA TYR A 156 -9.50 21.33 7.18
C TYR A 156 -8.66 22.40 7.90
N ALA A 157 -8.37 22.19 9.18
CA ALA A 157 -7.60 23.08 10.06
C ALA A 157 -8.14 24.53 10.18
N GLN A 158 -9.33 24.82 9.62
CA GLN A 158 -10.00 26.12 9.77
C GLN A 158 -11.28 25.97 10.59
N ASP A 159 -12.13 25.00 10.23
CA ASP A 159 -13.40 24.77 10.93
C ASP A 159 -13.26 23.86 12.14
N TYR A 160 -12.21 23.07 12.22
CA TYR A 160 -11.89 22.18 13.37
C TYR A 160 -10.37 22.05 13.54
N GLU A 161 -9.93 21.64 14.74
CA GLU A 161 -8.52 21.42 15.06
C GLU A 161 -8.15 19.94 14.79
N PRO A 162 -7.35 19.63 13.75
CA PRO A 162 -6.86 18.26 13.53
C PRO A 162 -5.78 17.92 14.56
N VAL A 163 -5.92 16.77 15.24
CA VAL A 163 -4.92 16.23 16.15
C VAL A 163 -4.55 14.81 15.72
N PHE A 164 -3.30 14.41 15.91
CA PHE A 164 -2.78 13.13 15.49
C PHE A 164 -2.42 12.27 16.68
N LEU A 165 -3.26 11.29 16.99
CA LEU A 165 -3.13 10.44 18.16
C LEU A 165 -3.11 8.96 17.75
N LYS A 166 -2.30 8.17 18.46
CA LYS A 166 -2.38 6.71 18.33
C LYS A 166 -3.77 6.23 18.77
N ARG A 167 -4.30 5.22 18.10
CA ARG A 167 -5.68 4.71 18.20
C ARG A 167 -6.23 4.65 19.63
N ASN A 168 -5.54 3.96 20.54
CA ASN A 168 -6.02 3.80 21.91
C ASN A 168 -5.97 5.12 22.71
N VAL A 169 -4.96 5.96 22.45
CA VAL A 169 -4.86 7.31 23.04
C VAL A 169 -6.00 8.20 22.54
N ALA A 170 -6.33 8.12 21.24
CA ALA A 170 -7.48 8.86 20.70
C ALA A 170 -8.79 8.42 21.34
N MET A 171 -8.98 7.11 21.57
CA MET A 171 -10.18 6.61 22.24
C MET A 171 -10.27 7.09 23.70
N GLU A 172 -9.16 7.07 24.45
CA GLU A 172 -9.13 7.63 25.81
C GLU A 172 -9.44 9.12 25.82
N ALA A 173 -8.89 9.90 24.88
CA ALA A 173 -9.16 11.32 24.74
C ALA A 173 -10.64 11.59 24.37
N LEU A 174 -11.24 10.75 23.54
CA LEU A 174 -12.66 10.82 23.19
C LEU A 174 -13.54 10.55 24.42
N ILE A 175 -13.22 9.53 25.22
CA ILE A 175 -13.94 9.20 26.47
C ILE A 175 -13.85 10.36 27.47
N LYS A 176 -12.72 11.04 27.58
CA LYS A 176 -12.51 12.19 28.45
C LYS A 176 -13.12 13.49 27.92
N GLY A 177 -13.61 13.51 26.69
CA GLY A 177 -14.12 14.71 26.03
C GLY A 177 -13.03 15.71 25.62
N GLU A 178 -11.78 15.28 25.53
CA GLU A 178 -10.65 16.09 25.07
C GLU A 178 -10.65 16.28 23.54
N ILE A 179 -11.29 15.35 22.83
CA ILE A 179 -11.60 15.41 21.42
C ILE A 179 -13.07 15.02 21.19
N SER A 180 -13.66 15.41 20.05
CA SER A 180 -15.08 15.20 19.77
C SER A 180 -15.35 14.09 18.76
N ALA A 181 -14.38 13.74 17.91
CA ALA A 181 -14.49 12.68 16.90
C ALA A 181 -13.13 12.06 16.59
N ILE A 182 -13.17 10.86 15.99
CA ILE A 182 -11.99 10.14 15.50
C ILE A 182 -12.21 9.68 14.07
N GLY A 183 -11.24 9.90 13.18
CA GLY A 183 -11.15 9.27 11.86
C GLY A 183 -10.53 7.87 11.97
N LEU A 184 -11.27 6.84 11.56
CA LEU A 184 -10.87 5.44 11.68
C LEU A 184 -11.29 4.64 10.45
N ASN A 185 -10.45 3.70 10.00
CA ASN A 185 -10.90 2.68 9.08
C ASN A 185 -11.73 1.59 9.81
N ARG A 186 -12.43 0.74 9.05
CA ARG A 186 -13.32 -0.30 9.60
C ARG A 186 -12.61 -1.23 10.59
N THR A 187 -11.45 -1.75 10.22
CA THR A 187 -10.71 -2.69 11.09
C THR A 187 -10.23 -2.04 12.39
N HIS A 188 -9.95 -0.73 12.36
CA HIS A 188 -9.61 0.02 13.57
C HIS A 188 -10.80 0.23 14.51
N ILE A 189 -12.01 0.38 13.97
CA ILE A 189 -13.25 0.42 14.79
C ILE A 189 -13.43 -0.90 15.53
N GLU A 190 -13.21 -2.02 14.84
CA GLU A 190 -13.28 -3.36 15.44
C GLU A 190 -12.27 -3.52 16.58
N SER A 191 -10.99 -3.21 16.32
CA SER A 191 -9.92 -3.27 17.33
C SER A 191 -10.18 -2.37 18.54
N ILE A 192 -10.76 -1.18 18.34
CA ILE A 192 -11.16 -0.29 19.45
C ILE A 192 -12.32 -0.89 20.24
N SER A 193 -13.31 -1.46 19.56
CA SER A 193 -14.46 -2.08 20.22
C SER A 193 -14.04 -3.28 21.09
N GLU A 194 -13.03 -4.03 20.66
CA GLU A 194 -12.43 -5.10 21.45
C GLU A 194 -11.64 -4.57 22.67
N ALA A 195 -10.84 -3.50 22.47
CA ALA A 195 -10.02 -2.92 23.52
C ALA A 195 -10.84 -2.12 24.57
N PHE A 196 -12.00 -1.59 24.18
CA PHE A 196 -12.88 -0.76 25.01
C PHE A 196 -14.33 -1.28 24.96
N PRO A 197 -14.63 -2.50 25.44
CA PRO A 197 -15.92 -3.17 25.25
C PRO A 197 -17.11 -2.44 25.92
N ASP A 198 -16.84 -1.62 26.93
CA ASP A 198 -17.86 -0.81 27.61
C ASP A 198 -18.22 0.48 26.88
N GLN A 199 -17.49 0.81 25.82
CA GLN A 199 -17.67 2.03 25.03
C GLN A 199 -18.34 1.71 23.69
N LYS A 200 -19.37 2.49 23.34
CA LYS A 200 -20.03 2.35 22.05
C LYS A 200 -19.66 3.54 21.16
N LEU A 201 -19.29 3.23 19.94
CA LEU A 201 -19.05 4.22 18.88
C LEU A 201 -20.25 4.29 17.95
N ARG A 202 -20.56 5.51 17.52
CA ARG A 202 -21.53 5.79 16.46
C ARG A 202 -20.79 6.38 15.27
N VAL A 203 -21.07 5.84 14.09
CA VAL A 203 -20.56 6.38 12.83
C VAL A 203 -21.32 7.66 12.52
N LEU A 204 -20.61 8.78 12.46
CA LEU A 204 -21.13 10.08 12.07
C LEU A 204 -21.10 10.26 10.55
N LEU A 205 -19.96 9.92 9.93
CA LEU A 205 -19.76 9.92 8.48
C LEU A 205 -19.12 8.60 8.07
N LYS A 206 -19.57 8.04 6.94
CA LYS A 206 -19.02 6.82 6.33
C LYS A 206 -18.49 7.14 4.95
N GLY A 207 -17.26 6.68 4.67
CA GLY A 207 -16.64 6.81 3.36
C GLY A 207 -16.99 5.67 2.41
N ASP A 208 -16.79 5.94 1.12
CA ASP A 208 -16.76 4.94 0.07
C ASP A 208 -15.46 4.11 0.16
N GLU A 209 -15.42 3.00 -0.57
CA GLU A 209 -14.20 2.20 -0.66
C GLU A 209 -13.04 3.00 -1.24
N LEU A 210 -11.88 2.84 -0.62
CA LEU A 210 -10.62 3.45 -1.03
C LEU A 210 -9.96 2.64 -2.14
N PRO A 211 -9.16 3.28 -3.00
CA PRO A 211 -8.15 2.56 -3.77
C PRO A 211 -7.28 1.72 -2.84
N ASN A 212 -6.88 0.56 -3.33
CA ASN A 212 -6.18 -0.42 -2.51
C ASN A 212 -4.66 -0.22 -2.49
N ASP A 213 -3.97 -0.99 -1.66
CA ASP A 213 -2.52 -1.05 -1.65
C ASP A 213 -2.02 -1.44 -3.05
N ILE A 214 -0.84 -0.98 -3.41
CA ILE A 214 -0.34 -1.11 -4.77
C ILE A 214 1.12 -1.54 -4.79
N LEU A 215 1.43 -2.50 -5.63
CA LEU A 215 2.80 -2.79 -6.05
C LEU A 215 3.19 -1.86 -7.19
N LEU A 216 4.24 -1.08 -6.96
CA LEU A 216 4.83 -0.16 -7.92
C LEU A 216 6.13 -0.73 -8.47
N ALA A 217 6.43 -0.42 -9.73
CA ALA A 217 7.74 -0.58 -10.31
C ALA A 217 8.43 0.78 -10.48
N SER A 218 9.72 0.84 -10.22
CA SER A 218 10.55 1.97 -10.63
C SER A 218 10.50 2.14 -12.15
N ALA A 219 10.48 3.37 -12.65
CA ALA A 219 10.55 3.66 -14.07
C ALA A 219 11.83 3.13 -14.76
N LYS A 220 12.83 2.67 -13.98
CA LYS A 220 14.08 2.07 -14.46
C LYS A 220 14.00 0.56 -14.69
N VAL A 221 12.96 -0.09 -14.17
CA VAL A 221 12.77 -1.54 -14.36
C VAL A 221 12.40 -1.81 -15.82
N PRO A 222 13.04 -2.77 -16.51
CA PRO A 222 12.69 -3.13 -17.87
C PRO A 222 11.22 -3.54 -18.00
N ALA A 223 10.57 -3.12 -19.07
CA ALA A 223 9.14 -3.38 -19.29
C ALA A 223 8.81 -4.89 -19.27
N GLU A 224 9.69 -5.72 -19.81
CA GLU A 224 9.54 -7.18 -19.81
C GLU A 224 9.52 -7.77 -18.38
N VAL A 225 10.26 -7.17 -17.43
CA VAL A 225 10.25 -7.59 -16.03
C VAL A 225 8.94 -7.16 -15.36
N VAL A 226 8.50 -5.92 -15.60
CA VAL A 226 7.20 -5.42 -15.12
C VAL A 226 6.06 -6.29 -15.63
N ASP A 227 6.08 -6.66 -16.92
CA ASP A 227 5.05 -7.50 -17.53
C ASP A 227 5.09 -8.93 -16.98
N LEU A 228 6.27 -9.48 -16.71
CA LEU A 228 6.43 -10.78 -16.06
C LEU A 228 5.85 -10.76 -14.65
N VAL A 229 6.15 -9.73 -13.86
CA VAL A 229 5.57 -9.55 -12.51
C VAL A 229 4.04 -9.47 -12.60
N ARG A 230 3.50 -8.61 -13.47
CA ARG A 230 2.05 -8.45 -13.68
C ARG A 230 1.38 -9.78 -14.07
N LYS A 231 2.00 -10.50 -15.01
CA LYS A 231 1.52 -11.82 -15.46
C LYS A 231 1.53 -12.84 -14.32
N THR A 232 2.56 -12.84 -13.49
CA THR A 232 2.67 -13.75 -12.33
C THR A 232 1.48 -13.57 -11.38
N PHE A 233 1.11 -12.34 -11.06
CA PHE A 233 -0.09 -12.07 -10.24
C PHE A 233 -1.39 -12.47 -10.95
N THR A 234 -1.48 -12.32 -12.25
CA THR A 234 -2.65 -12.73 -13.03
C THR A 234 -2.82 -14.24 -13.07
N ASP A 235 -1.74 -14.98 -13.31
CA ASP A 235 -1.78 -16.41 -13.51
C ASP A 235 -1.77 -17.22 -12.21
N HIS A 236 -1.18 -16.68 -11.13
CA HIS A 236 -0.95 -17.38 -9.87
C HIS A 236 -1.54 -16.64 -8.64
N GLY A 237 -2.48 -15.71 -8.86
CA GLY A 237 -3.02 -14.83 -7.83
C GLY A 237 -3.58 -15.56 -6.61
N GLU A 238 -4.30 -16.66 -6.79
CA GLU A 238 -4.84 -17.45 -5.67
C GLU A 238 -3.73 -18.01 -4.77
N ALA A 239 -2.68 -18.57 -5.37
CA ALA A 239 -1.54 -19.13 -4.63
C ALA A 239 -0.74 -18.04 -3.90
N LEU A 240 -0.54 -16.88 -4.56
CA LEU A 240 0.13 -15.73 -3.96
C LEU A 240 -0.68 -15.16 -2.80
N LEU A 241 -2.00 -15.02 -2.96
CA LEU A 241 -2.88 -14.54 -1.88
C LEU A 241 -2.89 -15.50 -0.69
N ALA A 242 -2.95 -16.81 -0.94
CA ALA A 242 -2.86 -17.82 0.12
C ALA A 242 -1.53 -17.74 0.87
N ALA A 243 -0.42 -17.50 0.16
CA ALA A 243 0.88 -17.32 0.78
C ALA A 243 0.96 -16.04 1.63
N ILE A 244 0.43 -14.92 1.14
CA ILE A 244 0.36 -13.65 1.88
C ILE A 244 -0.46 -13.81 3.15
N THR A 245 -1.65 -14.40 3.06
CA THR A 245 -2.59 -14.53 4.17
C THR A 245 -2.28 -15.70 5.11
N SER A 246 -1.16 -16.40 4.92
CA SER A 246 -0.67 -17.43 5.83
C SER A 246 -0.05 -16.87 7.11
N THR A 247 0.23 -15.56 7.15
CA THR A 247 0.72 -14.84 8.32
C THR A 247 -0.39 -14.00 8.94
N GLU A 248 -0.42 -13.87 10.27
CA GLU A 248 -1.44 -13.10 10.98
C GLU A 248 -1.36 -11.59 10.67
N GLU A 249 -0.16 -11.08 10.45
CA GLU A 249 0.12 -9.68 10.14
C GLU A 249 -0.56 -9.23 8.83
N ASN A 250 -0.72 -10.16 7.89
CA ASN A 250 -1.35 -9.94 6.60
C ASN A 250 -2.86 -10.26 6.56
N ALA A 251 -3.50 -10.44 7.73
CA ALA A 251 -4.94 -10.74 7.84
C ALA A 251 -5.83 -9.72 7.09
N LYS A 252 -5.35 -8.48 6.91
CA LYS A 252 -6.04 -7.42 6.14
C LYS A 252 -6.34 -7.82 4.68
N TYR A 253 -5.64 -8.81 4.12
CA TYR A 253 -5.84 -9.30 2.75
C TYR A 253 -6.69 -10.56 2.66
N VAL A 254 -7.16 -11.13 3.78
CA VAL A 254 -8.05 -12.31 3.77
C VAL A 254 -9.34 -11.98 3.02
N GLY A 255 -9.68 -12.80 2.02
CA GLY A 255 -10.82 -12.56 1.13
C GLY A 255 -10.57 -11.50 0.06
N GLY A 256 -9.35 -10.99 -0.04
CA GLY A 256 -8.93 -10.02 -1.04
C GLY A 256 -8.69 -10.62 -2.43
N SER A 257 -8.09 -9.82 -3.29
CA SER A 257 -7.74 -10.18 -4.67
C SER A 257 -6.66 -9.26 -5.21
N PHE A 258 -6.15 -9.59 -6.41
CA PHE A 258 -5.24 -8.72 -7.15
C PHE A 258 -5.93 -8.14 -8.39
N ASN A 259 -5.62 -6.88 -8.72
CA ASN A 259 -6.04 -6.28 -9.98
C ASN A 259 -4.82 -5.77 -10.76
N ALA A 260 -4.49 -6.45 -11.86
CA ALA A 260 -3.38 -6.14 -12.73
C ALA A 260 -3.73 -5.15 -13.87
N THR A 261 -4.98 -4.65 -13.90
CA THR A 261 -5.44 -3.65 -14.88
C THR A 261 -5.46 -2.24 -14.31
N VAL A 262 -4.91 -2.05 -13.12
CA VAL A 262 -4.81 -0.76 -12.42
C VAL A 262 -4.07 0.27 -13.28
N THR A 263 -4.56 1.51 -13.23
CA THR A 263 -3.99 2.66 -13.94
C THR A 263 -3.76 3.82 -12.97
N ASP A 264 -3.01 4.83 -13.39
CA ASP A 264 -2.79 6.04 -12.60
C ASP A 264 -4.11 6.79 -12.28
N ALA A 265 -5.08 6.78 -13.21
CA ALA A 265 -6.37 7.44 -13.03
C ALA A 265 -7.20 6.86 -11.86
N ASP A 266 -6.96 5.61 -11.47
CA ASP A 266 -7.64 4.99 -10.33
C ASP A 266 -7.29 5.67 -8.99
N TYR A 267 -6.23 6.50 -8.97
CA TYR A 267 -5.75 7.25 -7.80
C TYR A 267 -6.10 8.75 -7.82
N ASP A 268 -6.88 9.24 -8.78
CA ASP A 268 -7.31 10.65 -8.84
C ASP A 268 -8.13 11.04 -7.61
N GLY A 269 -8.93 10.12 -7.08
CA GLY A 269 -9.64 10.33 -5.81
C GLY A 269 -8.69 10.58 -4.63
N VAL A 270 -7.53 9.92 -4.62
CA VAL A 270 -6.50 10.12 -3.58
C VAL A 270 -5.86 11.50 -3.73
N ARG A 271 -5.57 11.96 -4.95
CA ARG A 271 -5.07 13.33 -5.22
C ARG A 271 -6.04 14.38 -4.68
N LYS A 272 -7.35 14.15 -4.88
CA LYS A 272 -8.40 15.02 -4.31
C LYS A 272 -8.37 15.04 -2.77
N MET A 273 -8.07 13.91 -2.13
CA MET A 273 -7.92 13.88 -0.66
C MET A 273 -6.73 14.71 -0.19
N PHE A 274 -5.61 14.74 -0.92
CA PHE A 274 -4.47 15.63 -0.63
C PHE A 274 -4.89 17.10 -0.72
N GLU A 275 -5.62 17.50 -1.76
CA GLU A 275 -6.13 18.86 -1.91
C GLU A 275 -7.02 19.27 -0.74
N ASN A 276 -7.86 18.38 -0.22
CA ASN A 276 -8.75 18.63 0.92
C ASN A 276 -7.99 18.91 2.23
N VAL A 277 -6.75 18.49 2.35
CA VAL A 277 -5.87 18.82 3.50
C VAL A 277 -4.85 19.92 3.15
N GLY A 278 -5.03 20.62 2.03
CA GLY A 278 -4.25 21.78 1.62
C GLY A 278 -2.95 21.46 0.87
N VAL A 279 -2.76 20.22 0.40
CA VAL A 279 -1.60 19.81 -0.40
C VAL A 279 -2.00 19.73 -1.86
N THR A 280 -1.40 20.57 -2.70
CA THR A 280 -1.69 20.65 -4.15
C THR A 280 -0.52 20.22 -5.03
N GLU A 281 0.67 20.09 -4.45
CA GLU A 281 1.85 19.53 -5.10
C GLU A 281 2.16 18.17 -4.49
N PHE A 282 2.09 17.12 -5.29
CA PHE A 282 2.15 15.74 -4.81
C PHE A 282 3.57 15.18 -4.71
N THR A 283 4.57 16.04 -4.67
CA THR A 283 5.99 15.64 -4.60
C THR A 283 6.50 15.42 -3.17
N GLN A 284 5.67 15.70 -2.16
CA GLN A 284 5.97 15.52 -0.74
C GLN A 284 4.83 14.77 -0.05
N PHE A 285 5.18 14.02 1.00
CA PHE A 285 4.16 13.43 1.86
C PHE A 285 3.48 14.49 2.72
N VAL A 286 2.21 14.27 3.03
CA VAL A 286 1.49 15.17 3.93
C VAL A 286 2.16 15.16 5.30
N GLY A 287 2.55 16.35 5.77
CA GLY A 287 3.21 16.53 7.07
C GLY A 287 4.75 16.61 7.01
N GLU A 288 5.33 16.60 5.82
CA GLU A 288 6.76 16.91 5.59
C GLU A 288 7.03 18.40 5.38
#